data_6fa7501c97bd5c61aee315768669c774
#
_entry.id   6fa7501c97bd5c61aee315768669c774
#
_cell.length_a   1.000
_cell.length_b   1.000
_cell.length_c   1.000
_cell.angle_alpha   90.00
_cell.angle_beta   90.00
_cell.angle_gamma   90.00
#
_symmetry.space_group_name_H-M   'P 1'
#
loop_
_entity.id
_entity.type
_entity.pdbx_description
1 polymer ?
#
loop_
_entity_poly.entity_id
_entity_poly.type
_entity_poly.pdbx_seq_one_letter_code
_entity_poly.pdbx_strand_id
1 'polypeptide(L)'
;MKKVLFIAHHFPPMGGPGINRSLQLTRYLHEMGYTLHILTVTEQDIEEGTYPSDSSLLDGLPEDIHIHRVPLRRPKKFRESMIRLKIFRLFWYLLYPRFWEPAARWPGACLPKAQELIREHGIELIYTSSGPFAAAELGYRIRKTTPVKWVCDLRDPFTDAYFFSWPSKLHWYWCRWREKRWYSKADHVVVNTPAVERLYLKRGLVPAERMSVITNGYGDA
;
A
#
# COMPACT_ATOMS: atom_id res chain seq x y z
N MET A 1 -13.38 -8.66 20.36
CA MET A 1 -12.10 -8.06 19.93
C MET A 1 -12.33 -7.30 18.63
N LYS A 2 -11.74 -6.12 18.45
CA LYS A 2 -11.86 -5.37 17.20
C LYS A 2 -10.97 -6.00 16.13
N LYS A 3 -11.51 -6.24 14.93
CA LYS A 3 -10.79 -6.88 13.83
C LYS A 3 -10.34 -5.85 12.81
N VAL A 4 -9.11 -5.97 12.33
CA VAL A 4 -8.50 -5.05 11.36
C VAL A 4 -7.98 -5.83 10.16
N LEU A 5 -8.29 -5.39 8.95
CA LEU A 5 -7.61 -5.82 7.74
C LEU A 5 -6.44 -4.86 7.48
N PHE A 6 -5.23 -5.36 7.76
CA PHE A 6 -3.99 -4.64 7.53
C PHE A 6 -3.46 -4.97 6.13
N ILE A 7 -3.44 -4.00 5.24
CA ILE A 7 -3.03 -4.15 3.85
C ILE A 7 -1.64 -3.57 3.66
N ALA A 8 -0.65 -4.43 3.45
CA ALA A 8 0.73 -4.03 3.21
C ALA A 8 1.35 -4.88 2.11
N HIS A 9 1.80 -4.23 1.03
CA HIS A 9 2.58 -4.92 0.01
C HIS A 9 3.94 -5.38 0.55
N HIS A 10 4.60 -4.51 1.32
CA HIS A 10 5.85 -4.81 2.01
C HIS A 10 5.53 -5.41 3.39
N PHE A 11 5.63 -6.74 3.47
CA PHE A 11 5.43 -7.51 4.70
C PHE A 11 6.34 -8.75 4.69
N PRO A 12 6.77 -9.28 5.86
CA PRO A 12 7.60 -10.47 5.93
C PRO A 12 7.03 -11.67 5.12
N PRO A 13 7.91 -12.52 4.52
CA PRO A 13 9.37 -12.56 4.63
C PRO A 13 10.11 -11.59 3.69
N MET A 14 9.45 -10.62 3.03
CA MET A 14 10.16 -9.59 2.28
C MET A 14 11.06 -8.80 3.23
N GLY A 15 12.36 -8.68 2.91
CA GLY A 15 13.32 -7.84 3.62
C GLY A 15 13.34 -6.40 3.13
N GLY A 16 14.18 -5.59 3.75
CA GLY A 16 14.44 -4.20 3.35
C GLY A 16 13.80 -3.13 4.25
N PRO A 17 14.14 -1.86 4.05
CA PRO A 17 13.84 -0.79 5.03
C PRO A 17 12.36 -0.49 5.21
N GLY A 18 11.53 -0.87 4.24
CA GLY A 18 10.09 -0.63 4.30
C GLY A 18 9.30 -1.59 5.21
N ILE A 19 9.93 -2.66 5.71
CA ILE A 19 9.25 -3.72 6.45
C ILE A 19 9.03 -3.35 7.92
N ASN A 20 10.01 -2.71 8.54
CA ASN A 20 9.99 -2.44 9.98
C ASN A 20 8.73 -1.71 10.42
N ARG A 21 8.26 -0.71 9.65
CA ARG A 21 7.04 0.01 9.98
C ARG A 21 5.81 -0.92 10.01
N SER A 22 5.65 -1.75 8.96
CA SER A 22 4.52 -2.69 8.89
C SER A 22 4.59 -3.73 10.00
N LEU A 23 5.79 -4.24 10.28
CA LEU A 23 6.03 -5.26 11.30
C LEU A 23 5.74 -4.72 12.70
N GLN A 24 6.35 -3.59 13.07
CA GLN A 24 6.15 -2.98 14.40
C GLN A 24 4.70 -2.58 14.62
N LEU A 25 4.06 -1.97 13.61
CA LEU A 25 2.66 -1.58 13.73
C LEU A 25 1.74 -2.80 13.91
N THR A 26 2.05 -3.93 13.26
CA THR A 26 1.34 -5.19 13.46
C THR A 26 1.47 -5.68 14.91
N ARG A 27 2.67 -5.65 15.47
CA ARG A 27 2.91 -6.04 16.88
C ARG A 27 2.15 -5.13 17.85
N TYR A 28 2.27 -3.82 17.72
CA TYR A 28 1.55 -2.87 18.59
C TYR A 28 0.03 -2.99 18.50
N LEU A 29 -0.52 -3.15 17.32
CA LEU A 29 -1.97 -3.34 17.18
C LEU A 29 -2.42 -4.66 17.84
N HIS A 30 -1.62 -5.71 17.75
CA HIS A 30 -1.89 -6.97 18.43
C HIS A 30 -1.83 -6.80 19.96
N GLU A 31 -0.80 -6.16 20.49
CA GLU A 31 -0.66 -5.84 21.93
C GLU A 31 -1.83 -5.00 22.46
N MET A 32 -2.40 -4.13 21.62
CA MET A 32 -3.62 -3.37 21.93
C MET A 32 -4.90 -4.21 21.86
N GLY A 33 -4.80 -5.51 21.61
CA GLY A 33 -5.94 -6.44 21.59
C GLY A 33 -6.73 -6.46 20.28
N TYR A 34 -6.15 -6.00 19.16
CA TYR A 34 -6.77 -6.16 17.84
C TYR A 34 -6.48 -7.53 17.25
N THR A 35 -7.48 -8.17 16.66
CA THR A 35 -7.29 -9.33 15.80
C THR A 35 -6.91 -8.87 14.40
N LEU A 36 -5.77 -9.34 13.88
CA LEU A 36 -5.19 -8.84 12.63
C LEU A 36 -5.31 -9.86 11.50
N HIS A 37 -5.87 -9.43 10.40
CA HIS A 37 -5.81 -10.10 9.10
C HIS A 37 -4.89 -9.29 8.20
N ILE A 38 -3.74 -9.85 7.83
CA ILE A 38 -2.73 -9.21 6.98
C ILE A 38 -2.97 -9.60 5.53
N LEU A 39 -3.14 -8.64 4.64
CA LEU A 39 -3.24 -8.89 3.18
C LEU A 39 -1.97 -8.39 2.51
N THR A 40 -1.21 -9.31 1.91
CA THR A 40 0.11 -9.06 1.33
C THR A 40 0.36 -9.85 0.04
N VAL A 41 1.54 -9.71 -0.56
CA VAL A 41 1.96 -10.44 -1.76
C VAL A 41 2.39 -11.87 -1.43
N THR A 42 2.46 -12.73 -2.46
CA THR A 42 2.96 -14.11 -2.32
C THR A 42 4.47 -14.15 -2.10
N GLU A 43 4.97 -15.23 -1.51
CA GLU A 43 6.41 -15.46 -1.33
C GLU A 43 7.12 -15.56 -2.67
N GLN A 44 6.50 -16.21 -3.66
CA GLN A 44 7.03 -16.24 -5.01
C GLN A 44 7.22 -14.83 -5.61
N ASP A 45 6.28 -13.90 -5.36
CA ASP A 45 6.44 -12.50 -5.81
C ASP A 45 7.59 -11.78 -5.09
N ILE A 46 7.89 -12.19 -3.84
CA ILE A 46 9.02 -11.67 -3.07
C ILE A 46 10.33 -12.19 -3.65
N GLU A 47 10.47 -13.49 -3.85
CA GLU A 47 11.65 -14.14 -4.44
C GLU A 47 11.97 -13.61 -5.86
N GLU A 48 10.94 -13.38 -6.66
CA GLU A 48 11.06 -12.80 -7.99
C GLU A 48 11.24 -11.26 -7.97
N GLY A 49 11.22 -10.66 -6.80
CA GLY A 49 11.27 -9.21 -6.57
C GLY A 49 12.69 -8.65 -6.52
N THR A 50 12.79 -7.41 -6.09
CA THR A 50 14.05 -6.67 -5.94
C THR A 50 14.60 -6.78 -4.51
N TYR A 51 13.73 -7.05 -3.54
CA TYR A 51 14.10 -7.13 -2.13
C TYR A 51 14.45 -8.57 -1.74
N PRO A 52 15.46 -8.76 -0.87
CA PRO A 52 15.79 -10.10 -0.37
C PRO A 52 14.61 -10.67 0.43
N SER A 53 14.53 -12.00 0.45
CA SER A 53 13.63 -12.72 1.37
C SER A 53 14.38 -13.00 2.67
N ASP A 54 13.72 -12.75 3.80
CA ASP A 54 14.23 -13.01 5.15
C ASP A 54 13.11 -13.58 6.01
N SER A 55 13.12 -14.89 6.17
CA SER A 55 12.10 -15.60 6.95
C SER A 55 12.20 -15.35 8.45
N SER A 56 13.37 -14.93 8.96
CA SER A 56 13.54 -14.62 10.39
C SER A 56 12.67 -13.44 10.85
N LEU A 57 12.25 -12.59 9.90
CA LEU A 57 11.32 -11.49 10.18
C LEU A 57 9.92 -11.96 10.58
N LEU A 58 9.57 -13.22 10.32
CA LEU A 58 8.34 -13.85 10.80
C LEU A 58 8.45 -14.33 12.24
N ASP A 59 9.68 -14.55 12.73
CA ASP A 59 9.93 -14.96 14.08
C ASP A 59 9.50 -13.81 15.05
N GLY A 60 8.79 -14.17 16.09
CA GLY A 60 8.25 -13.19 17.04
C GLY A 60 7.04 -12.39 16.53
N LEU A 61 6.41 -12.79 15.42
CA LEU A 61 5.01 -12.43 15.17
C LEU A 61 4.10 -13.31 16.04
N PRO A 62 3.05 -12.74 16.63
CA PRO A 62 2.03 -13.52 17.33
C PRO A 62 1.40 -14.60 16.44
N GLU A 63 1.20 -15.81 16.97
CA GLU A 63 0.70 -16.97 16.22
C GLU A 63 -0.74 -16.80 15.72
N ASP A 64 -1.53 -15.94 16.33
CA ASP A 64 -2.93 -15.66 15.98
C ASP A 64 -3.10 -14.58 14.91
N ILE A 65 -2.01 -14.10 14.29
CA ILE A 65 -2.05 -13.20 13.14
C ILE A 65 -2.33 -14.02 11.86
N HIS A 66 -3.40 -13.66 11.17
CA HIS A 66 -3.82 -14.33 9.93
C HIS A 66 -3.20 -13.66 8.71
N ILE A 67 -2.25 -14.31 8.03
CA ILE A 67 -1.59 -13.78 6.83
C ILE A 67 -2.25 -14.34 5.56
N HIS A 68 -2.78 -13.44 4.72
CA HIS A 68 -3.42 -13.75 3.44
C HIS A 68 -2.56 -13.24 2.31
N ARG A 69 -2.13 -14.11 1.41
CA ARG A 69 -1.21 -13.78 0.31
C ARG A 69 -1.92 -13.78 -1.02
N VAL A 70 -1.75 -12.73 -1.81
CA VAL A 70 -2.37 -12.57 -3.13
C VAL A 70 -1.30 -12.24 -4.17
N PRO A 71 -1.26 -12.96 -5.31
CA PRO A 71 -0.22 -12.79 -6.32
C PRO A 71 -0.29 -11.42 -7.01
N LEU A 72 0.88 -10.87 -7.32
CA LEU A 72 1.04 -9.55 -7.93
C LEU A 72 0.59 -9.49 -9.40
N ARG A 73 0.47 -10.64 -10.09
CA ARG A 73 0.10 -10.75 -11.51
C ARG A 73 0.96 -9.86 -12.42
N ARG A 74 2.28 -10.07 -12.41
CA ARG A 74 3.23 -9.34 -13.25
C ARG A 74 3.08 -9.74 -14.72
N PRO A 75 2.94 -8.80 -15.66
CA PRO A 75 2.89 -9.11 -17.10
C PRO A 75 4.31 -9.26 -17.67
N LYS A 76 5.13 -10.23 -17.18
CA LYS A 76 6.54 -10.41 -17.58
C LYS A 76 6.68 -10.56 -19.10
N LYS A 77 5.97 -11.53 -19.69
CA LYS A 77 6.03 -11.81 -21.14
C LYS A 77 5.65 -10.59 -21.99
N PHE A 78 4.68 -9.82 -21.54
CA PHE A 78 4.23 -8.62 -22.22
C PHE A 78 5.31 -7.52 -22.21
N ARG A 79 5.95 -7.29 -21.06
CA ARG A 79 7.04 -6.32 -20.93
C ARG A 79 8.25 -6.70 -21.79
N GLU A 80 8.65 -7.96 -21.78
CA GLU A 80 9.75 -8.50 -22.60
C GLU A 80 9.48 -8.32 -24.10
N SER A 81 8.27 -8.64 -24.55
CA SER A 81 7.85 -8.44 -25.94
C SER A 81 7.90 -6.96 -26.34
N MET A 82 7.46 -6.04 -25.49
CA MET A 82 7.49 -4.60 -25.79
C MET A 82 8.93 -4.05 -25.86
N ILE A 83 9.81 -4.51 -25.00
CA ILE A 83 11.25 -4.15 -25.04
C ILE A 83 11.86 -4.65 -26.34
N ARG A 84 11.59 -5.90 -26.72
CA ARG A 84 12.09 -6.52 -27.96
C ARG A 84 11.64 -5.78 -29.21
N LEU A 85 10.42 -5.25 -29.23
CA LEU A 85 9.85 -4.50 -30.35
C LEU A 85 10.27 -3.04 -30.39
N LYS A 86 11.11 -2.56 -29.44
CA LYS A 86 11.57 -1.15 -29.31
C LYS A 86 10.44 -0.11 -29.17
N ILE A 87 9.20 -0.56 -28.94
CA ILE A 87 8.02 0.31 -28.77
C ILE A 87 7.65 0.54 -27.30
N PHE A 88 8.51 0.06 -26.39
CA PHE A 88 8.27 0.11 -24.94
C PHE A 88 8.00 1.53 -24.44
N ARG A 89 8.73 2.55 -24.95
CA ARG A 89 8.55 3.95 -24.50
C ARG A 89 7.18 4.51 -24.86
N LEU A 90 6.72 4.26 -26.10
CA LEU A 90 5.39 4.70 -26.54
C LEU A 90 4.29 3.96 -25.77
N PHE A 91 4.47 2.65 -25.61
CA PHE A 91 3.52 1.81 -24.90
C PHE A 91 3.45 2.14 -23.42
N TRP A 92 4.61 2.42 -22.80
CA TRP A 92 4.71 2.92 -21.43
C TRP A 92 3.93 4.23 -21.27
N TYR A 93 4.11 5.17 -22.17
CA TYR A 93 3.38 6.42 -22.17
C TYR A 93 1.87 6.22 -22.26
N LEU A 94 1.39 5.42 -23.22
CA LEU A 94 -0.04 5.18 -23.43
C LEU A 94 -0.70 4.37 -22.32
N LEU A 95 0.02 3.39 -21.76
CA LEU A 95 -0.48 2.50 -20.72
C LEU A 95 -0.10 2.91 -19.30
N TYR A 96 0.59 4.03 -19.14
CA TYR A 96 0.98 4.53 -17.83
C TYR A 96 -0.17 4.50 -16.80
N PRO A 97 -1.41 4.86 -17.12
CA PRO A 97 -2.53 4.75 -16.19
C PRO A 97 -2.81 3.34 -15.63
N ARG A 98 -2.31 2.29 -16.32
CA ARG A 98 -2.43 0.89 -15.86
C ARG A 98 -1.19 0.37 -15.15
N PHE A 99 -0.04 1.00 -15.38
CA PHE A 99 1.28 0.52 -14.93
C PHE A 99 2.10 1.63 -14.26
N TRP A 100 1.44 2.56 -13.60
CA TRP A 100 2.04 3.73 -12.97
C TRP A 100 3.04 3.39 -11.84
N GLU A 101 2.98 2.16 -11.33
CA GLU A 101 4.00 1.56 -10.45
C GLU A 101 4.03 0.03 -10.64
N PRO A 102 5.10 -0.67 -10.19
CA PRO A 102 5.21 -2.13 -10.34
C PRO A 102 4.03 -2.90 -9.74
N ALA A 103 3.45 -2.43 -8.67
CA ALA A 103 2.32 -3.04 -7.96
C ALA A 103 0.94 -2.55 -8.46
N ALA A 104 0.85 -1.71 -9.49
CA ALA A 104 -0.39 -1.06 -9.94
C ALA A 104 -1.56 -2.00 -10.26
N ARG A 105 -1.28 -3.25 -10.58
CA ARG A 105 -2.30 -4.28 -10.86
C ARG A 105 -2.75 -5.08 -9.63
N TRP A 106 -1.98 -5.03 -8.55
CA TRP A 106 -2.25 -5.78 -7.33
C TRP A 106 -3.62 -5.44 -6.69
N PRO A 107 -4.08 -4.18 -6.64
CA PRO A 107 -5.40 -3.84 -6.12
C PRO A 107 -6.55 -4.59 -6.79
N GLY A 108 -6.45 -4.82 -8.10
CA GLY A 108 -7.47 -5.59 -8.82
C GLY A 108 -7.49 -7.08 -8.46
N ALA A 109 -6.34 -7.65 -8.15
CA ALA A 109 -6.23 -9.04 -7.69
C ALA A 109 -6.68 -9.18 -6.23
N CYS A 110 -6.38 -8.19 -5.38
CA CYS A 110 -6.69 -8.23 -3.95
C CYS A 110 -8.14 -7.90 -3.60
N LEU A 111 -8.82 -7.08 -4.40
CA LEU A 111 -10.15 -6.57 -4.05
C LEU A 111 -11.16 -7.69 -3.71
N PRO A 112 -11.30 -8.78 -4.49
CA PRO A 112 -12.23 -9.86 -4.14
C PRO A 112 -11.89 -10.51 -2.80
N LYS A 113 -10.60 -10.80 -2.55
CA LYS A 113 -10.15 -11.41 -1.29
C LYS A 113 -10.35 -10.48 -0.10
N ALA A 114 -10.08 -9.19 -0.26
CA ALA A 114 -10.33 -8.20 0.79
C ALA A 114 -11.81 -8.12 1.16
N GLN A 115 -12.71 -8.12 0.17
CA GLN A 115 -14.16 -8.10 0.39
C GLN A 115 -14.67 -9.39 1.06
N GLU A 116 -14.12 -10.54 0.68
CA GLU A 116 -14.39 -11.83 1.32
C GLU A 116 -14.02 -11.77 2.80
N LEU A 117 -12.77 -11.40 3.12
CA LEU A 117 -12.29 -11.31 4.51
C LEU A 117 -13.11 -10.34 5.36
N ILE A 118 -13.46 -9.18 4.82
CA ILE A 118 -14.29 -8.19 5.52
C ILE A 118 -15.64 -8.79 5.88
N ARG A 119 -16.28 -9.49 4.95
CA ARG A 119 -17.59 -10.10 5.16
C ARG A 119 -17.54 -11.28 6.13
N GLU A 120 -16.59 -12.20 5.94
CA GLU A 120 -16.48 -13.44 6.72
C GLU A 120 -16.10 -13.19 8.17
N HIS A 121 -15.22 -12.22 8.40
CA HIS A 121 -14.71 -11.93 9.74
C HIS A 121 -15.39 -10.72 10.41
N GLY A 122 -16.30 -10.04 9.72
CA GLY A 122 -16.95 -8.83 10.26
C GLY A 122 -15.96 -7.70 10.54
N ILE A 123 -15.00 -7.48 9.61
CA ILE A 123 -13.97 -6.44 9.77
C ILE A 123 -14.58 -5.06 9.55
N GLU A 124 -14.40 -4.16 10.52
CA GLU A 124 -14.94 -2.80 10.49
C GLU A 124 -13.89 -1.73 10.12
N LEU A 125 -12.61 -2.10 10.19
CA LEU A 125 -11.48 -1.20 9.94
C LEU A 125 -10.49 -1.82 8.96
N ILE A 126 -10.14 -1.08 7.92
CA ILE A 126 -8.98 -1.39 7.07
C ILE A 126 -7.87 -0.36 7.34
N TYR A 127 -6.64 -0.85 7.40
CA TYR A 127 -5.43 -0.05 7.50
C TYR A 127 -4.55 -0.34 6.29
N THR A 128 -4.20 0.68 5.51
CA THR A 128 -3.32 0.50 4.34
C THR A 128 -1.97 1.14 4.59
N SER A 129 -0.89 0.36 4.56
CA SER A 129 0.48 0.87 4.61
C SER A 129 0.99 1.08 3.19
N SER A 130 1.10 2.34 2.79
CA SER A 130 1.41 2.73 1.42
C SER A 130 2.89 3.02 1.22
N GLY A 131 3.43 2.24 0.39
CA GLY A 131 4.71 2.16 -0.27
C GLY A 131 4.90 0.70 -0.64
N PRO A 132 4.38 0.24 -1.80
CA PRO A 132 3.77 0.97 -2.94
C PRO A 132 2.39 1.58 -2.66
N PHE A 133 2.03 2.62 -3.44
CA PHE A 133 0.74 3.31 -3.36
C PHE A 133 -0.45 2.47 -3.88
N ALA A 134 -0.18 1.31 -4.45
CA ALA A 134 -1.19 0.29 -4.74
C ALA A 134 -2.03 -0.07 -3.51
N ALA A 135 -1.45 -0.03 -2.31
CA ALA A 135 -2.21 -0.25 -1.07
C ALA A 135 -3.29 0.84 -0.86
N ALA A 136 -2.95 2.12 -1.10
CA ALA A 136 -3.93 3.22 -1.02
C ALA A 136 -5.02 3.09 -2.10
N GLU A 137 -4.66 2.69 -3.32
CA GLU A 137 -5.64 2.40 -4.37
C GLU A 137 -6.59 1.26 -3.97
N LEU A 138 -6.08 0.21 -3.32
CA LEU A 138 -6.92 -0.89 -2.83
C LEU A 138 -7.86 -0.41 -1.72
N GLY A 139 -7.36 0.34 -0.75
CA GLY A 139 -8.18 0.96 0.30
C GLY A 139 -9.32 1.81 -0.28
N TYR A 140 -9.00 2.64 -1.27
CA TYR A 140 -10.00 3.44 -1.99
C TYR A 140 -11.06 2.57 -2.69
N ARG A 141 -10.66 1.48 -3.36
CA ARG A 141 -11.60 0.57 -4.03
C ARG A 141 -12.51 -0.14 -3.05
N ILE A 142 -11.97 -0.63 -1.94
CA ILE A 142 -12.75 -1.26 -0.88
C ILE A 142 -13.75 -0.25 -0.33
N ARG A 143 -13.30 0.95 0.03
CA ARG A 143 -14.14 2.00 0.62
C ARG A 143 -15.28 2.48 -0.27
N LYS A 144 -15.14 2.30 -1.60
CA LYS A 144 -16.23 2.57 -2.56
C LYS A 144 -17.35 1.54 -2.54
N THR A 145 -17.04 0.32 -2.18
CA THR A 145 -17.97 -0.83 -2.31
C THR A 145 -18.39 -1.42 -0.97
N THR A 146 -17.72 -1.03 0.11
CA THR A 146 -17.92 -1.63 1.43
C THR A 146 -17.89 -0.53 2.50
N PRO A 147 -18.85 -0.50 3.44
CA PRO A 147 -18.95 0.53 4.48
C PRO A 147 -18.01 0.24 5.66
N VAL A 148 -16.70 0.16 5.40
CA VAL A 148 -15.66 -0.02 6.42
C VAL A 148 -14.93 1.29 6.70
N LYS A 149 -14.41 1.48 7.90
CA LYS A 149 -13.49 2.60 8.19
C LYS A 149 -12.15 2.37 7.51
N TRP A 150 -11.49 3.43 7.07
CA TRP A 150 -10.21 3.34 6.40
C TRP A 150 -9.19 4.33 6.96
N VAL A 151 -8.08 3.80 7.48
CA VAL A 151 -6.86 4.54 7.81
C VAL A 151 -5.85 4.34 6.68
N CYS A 152 -5.40 5.44 6.07
CA CYS A 152 -4.41 5.44 5.00
C CYS A 152 -3.06 5.93 5.54
N ASP A 153 -2.10 5.03 5.71
CA ASP A 153 -0.75 5.33 6.16
C ASP A 153 0.19 5.52 4.98
N LEU A 154 0.84 6.66 4.93
CA LEU A 154 1.69 7.13 3.83
C LEU A 154 3.12 7.31 4.32
N ARG A 155 4.03 6.51 3.77
CA ARG A 155 5.45 6.63 4.09
C ARG A 155 6.13 7.75 3.31
N ASP A 156 5.61 8.09 2.14
CA ASP A 156 6.13 9.14 1.26
C ASP A 156 4.97 9.90 0.60
N PRO A 157 5.16 11.17 0.20
CA PRO A 157 4.18 11.89 -0.59
C PRO A 157 4.14 11.31 -2.01
N PHE A 158 2.96 10.97 -2.54
CA PHE A 158 2.88 10.30 -3.84
C PHE A 158 3.33 11.19 -4.99
N THR A 159 2.64 12.30 -5.22
CA THR A 159 2.91 13.12 -6.41
C THR A 159 4.05 14.11 -6.24
N ASP A 160 4.49 14.34 -5.01
CA ASP A 160 5.58 15.27 -4.70
C ASP A 160 6.89 14.55 -4.31
N ALA A 161 6.93 13.21 -4.43
CA ALA A 161 8.15 12.45 -4.19
C ALA A 161 9.17 12.69 -5.30
N TYR A 162 10.38 13.09 -4.92
CA TYR A 162 11.46 13.44 -5.86
C TYR A 162 11.97 12.28 -6.70
N PHE A 163 11.72 11.05 -6.26
CA PHE A 163 12.16 9.83 -6.95
C PHE A 163 11.17 9.34 -8.02
N PHE A 164 10.00 9.98 -8.17
CA PHE A 164 9.08 9.66 -9.26
C PHE A 164 9.34 10.53 -10.49
N SER A 165 9.49 9.88 -11.64
CA SER A 165 9.52 10.53 -12.94
C SER A 165 8.18 10.34 -13.65
N TRP A 166 7.58 11.42 -14.08
CA TRP A 166 6.30 11.38 -14.78
C TRP A 166 6.54 11.45 -16.29
N PRO A 167 5.91 10.57 -17.10
CA PRO A 167 6.09 10.60 -18.55
C PRO A 167 5.71 11.93 -19.20
N SER A 168 4.77 12.65 -18.62
CA SER A 168 4.39 14.01 -19.02
C SER A 168 3.61 14.72 -17.92
N LYS A 169 3.38 16.04 -18.09
CA LYS A 169 2.53 16.83 -17.19
C LYS A 169 1.10 16.27 -17.06
N LEU A 170 0.54 15.70 -18.14
CA LEU A 170 -0.79 15.07 -18.10
C LEU A 170 -0.83 13.88 -17.15
N HIS A 171 0.21 13.04 -17.16
CA HIS A 171 0.33 11.90 -16.24
C HIS A 171 0.47 12.36 -14.79
N TRP A 172 1.25 13.42 -14.56
CA TRP A 172 1.37 14.02 -13.24
C TRP A 172 0.02 14.57 -12.73
N TYR A 173 -0.75 15.32 -13.57
CA TYR A 173 -2.08 15.79 -13.20
C TYR A 173 -3.04 14.65 -12.92
N TRP A 174 -2.97 13.57 -13.71
CA TRP A 174 -3.77 12.37 -13.49
C TRP A 174 -3.42 11.70 -12.14
N CYS A 175 -2.14 11.59 -11.79
CA CYS A 175 -1.70 11.07 -10.50
C CYS A 175 -2.16 11.96 -9.34
N ARG A 176 -2.09 13.29 -9.47
CA ARG A 176 -2.62 14.24 -8.48
C ARG A 176 -4.12 14.08 -8.27
N TRP A 177 -4.86 13.91 -9.34
CA TRP A 177 -6.30 13.66 -9.26
C TRP A 177 -6.61 12.35 -8.53
N ARG A 178 -5.84 11.28 -8.80
CA ARG A 178 -5.96 10.02 -8.06
C ARG A 178 -5.62 10.17 -6.59
N GLU A 179 -4.51 10.81 -6.26
CA GLU A 179 -4.09 11.10 -4.90
C GLU A 179 -5.20 11.80 -4.12
N LYS A 180 -5.77 12.87 -4.69
CA LYS A 180 -6.90 13.58 -4.08
C LYS A 180 -8.10 12.67 -3.85
N ARG A 181 -8.42 11.81 -4.80
CA ARG A 181 -9.54 10.85 -4.67
C ARG A 181 -9.32 9.83 -3.57
N TRP A 182 -8.10 9.32 -3.43
CA TRP A 182 -7.79 8.38 -2.36
C TRP A 182 -8.04 9.03 -1.00
N TYR A 183 -7.36 10.13 -0.74
CA TYR A 183 -7.37 10.74 0.60
C TYR A 183 -8.73 11.35 0.95
N SER A 184 -9.52 11.80 -0.04
CA SER A 184 -10.88 12.27 0.22
C SER A 184 -11.82 11.19 0.78
N LYS A 185 -11.52 9.90 0.54
CA LYS A 185 -12.31 8.75 1.00
C LYS A 185 -11.76 8.06 2.23
N ALA A 186 -10.51 8.36 2.63
CA ALA A 186 -9.94 7.88 3.88
C ALA A 186 -10.63 8.56 5.07
N ASP A 187 -10.99 7.80 6.09
CA ASP A 187 -11.51 8.36 7.33
C ASP A 187 -10.38 9.06 8.11
N HIS A 188 -9.15 8.54 8.01
CA HIS A 188 -7.96 9.15 8.58
C HIS A 188 -6.72 8.90 7.71
N VAL A 189 -5.81 9.86 7.65
CA VAL A 189 -4.55 9.76 6.92
C VAL A 189 -3.39 9.92 7.90
N VAL A 190 -2.47 8.97 7.87
CA VAL A 190 -1.23 9.03 8.64
C VAL A 190 -0.09 9.38 7.68
N VAL A 191 0.74 10.33 8.07
CA VAL A 191 1.95 10.70 7.34
C VAL A 191 3.19 10.52 8.22
N ASN A 192 4.36 10.29 7.60
CA ASN A 192 5.57 9.94 8.35
C ASN A 192 6.38 11.14 8.85
N THR A 193 6.09 12.36 8.40
CA THR A 193 6.84 13.56 8.83
C THR A 193 5.96 14.80 8.91
N PRO A 194 6.31 15.77 9.79
CA PRO A 194 5.65 17.07 9.82
C PRO A 194 5.79 17.85 8.50
N ALA A 195 6.81 17.57 7.71
CA ALA A 195 7.00 18.22 6.40
C ALA A 195 5.93 17.76 5.40
N VAL A 196 5.61 16.47 5.37
CA VAL A 196 4.54 15.91 4.52
C VAL A 196 3.17 16.39 5.01
N GLU A 197 2.96 16.48 6.32
CA GLU A 197 1.74 17.06 6.90
C GLU A 197 1.51 18.49 6.37
N ARG A 198 2.50 19.39 6.55
CA ARG A 198 2.41 20.77 6.06
C ARG A 198 2.16 20.85 4.55
N LEU A 199 2.81 19.98 3.76
CA LEU A 199 2.61 19.88 2.33
C LEU A 199 1.16 19.55 1.98
N TYR A 200 0.57 18.56 2.64
CA TYR A 200 -0.78 18.09 2.36
C TYR A 200 -1.84 19.06 2.84
N LEU A 201 -1.64 19.72 3.98
CA LEU A 201 -2.48 20.82 4.45
C LEU A 201 -2.46 21.99 3.47
N LYS A 202 -1.27 22.44 3.03
CA LYS A 202 -1.11 23.50 2.03
C LYS A 202 -1.80 23.16 0.70
N ARG A 203 -1.80 21.89 0.30
CA ARG A 203 -2.47 21.43 -0.93
C ARG A 203 -3.98 21.21 -0.75
N GLY A 204 -4.52 21.30 0.45
CA GLY A 204 -5.92 21.00 0.73
C GLY A 204 -6.33 19.56 0.41
N LEU A 205 -5.40 18.60 0.58
CA LEU A 205 -5.67 17.20 0.28
C LEU A 205 -6.47 16.49 1.37
N VAL A 206 -6.14 16.81 2.62
CA VAL A 206 -6.73 16.23 3.82
C VAL A 206 -6.89 17.36 4.84
N PRO A 207 -8.05 17.51 5.49
CA PRO A 207 -8.19 18.48 6.58
C PRO A 207 -7.42 18.01 7.83
N ALA A 208 -6.98 18.96 8.66
CA ALA A 208 -6.09 18.71 9.79
C ALA A 208 -6.66 17.69 10.80
N GLU A 209 -7.96 17.74 11.05
CA GLU A 209 -8.65 16.84 11.98
C GLU A 209 -8.68 15.38 11.54
N ARG A 210 -8.38 15.11 10.27
CA ARG A 210 -8.28 13.76 9.71
C ARG A 210 -6.85 13.34 9.38
N MET A 211 -5.84 14.05 9.94
CA MET A 211 -4.44 13.73 9.66
C MET A 211 -3.64 13.64 10.96
N SER A 212 -2.69 12.71 10.99
CA SER A 212 -1.74 12.55 12.09
C SER A 212 -0.34 12.26 11.55
N VAL A 213 0.65 12.72 12.29
CA VAL A 213 2.06 12.39 12.01
C VAL A 213 2.48 11.22 12.90
N ILE A 214 2.86 10.11 12.29
CA ILE A 214 3.49 8.97 12.98
C ILE A 214 4.81 8.69 12.27
N THR A 215 5.91 9.10 12.88
CA THR A 215 7.26 8.91 12.33
C THR A 215 7.65 7.44 12.26
N ASN A 216 8.63 7.10 11.41
CA ASN A 216 9.24 5.79 11.46
C ASN A 216 9.98 5.66 12.81
N GLY A 217 9.65 4.60 13.56
CA GLY A 217 10.36 4.26 14.79
C GLY A 217 11.69 3.57 14.50
N TYR A 218 12.56 3.53 15.51
CA TYR A 218 13.72 2.65 15.56
C TYR A 218 13.30 1.42 16.37
N GLY A 219 13.60 0.21 15.87
CA GLY A 219 13.50 -0.99 16.68
C GLY A 219 14.65 -1.00 17.68
N ASP A 220 14.39 -1.45 18.90
CA ASP A 220 15.46 -1.86 19.80
C ASP A 220 16.20 -3.02 19.13
N ALA A 221 17.54 -2.89 19.07
CA ALA A 221 18.42 -3.86 18.42
C ALA A 221 18.50 -5.16 19.24
#